data_3b1fa036f419cb4a7c91df614ade5e48
#
_entry.id   3b1fa036f419cb4a7c91df614ade5e48
#
_cell.length_a   1.000
_cell.length_b   1.000
_cell.length_c   1.000
_cell.angle_alpha   90.00
_cell.angle_beta   90.00
_cell.angle_gamma   90.00
#
_symmetry.space_group_name_H-M   'P 1'
#
loop_
_entity.id
_entity.type
_entity.pdbx_description
1 polymer ?
#
loop_
_entity_poly.entity_id
_entity_poly.type
_entity_poly.pdbx_seq_one_letter_code
_entity_poly.pdbx_strand_id
1 'polypeptide(L)'
;MSGGQQQRAALARALTMEPKIMLFDEPTSALDPEMIKEVLDAMVALAKAGMTMIVVTHEMGFAKEVADEVIFMDEGMIVERAQTKEFFANPKSERTKLFLSQIL
;
A
#
# COMPACT_ATOMS: atom_id res chain seq x y z
N MET A 1 2.83 -23.18 6.75
CA MET A 1 3.10 -22.12 5.75
C MET A 1 3.74 -20.91 6.41
N SER A 2 4.63 -20.25 5.72
CA SER A 2 5.16 -18.97 6.19
C SER A 2 4.10 -17.89 6.12
N GLY A 3 4.31 -16.75 6.84
CA GLY A 3 3.39 -15.63 6.80
C GLY A 3 3.18 -15.07 5.38
N GLY A 4 4.26 -14.99 4.58
CA GLY A 4 4.17 -14.52 3.20
C GLY A 4 3.40 -15.47 2.31
N GLN A 5 3.58 -16.78 2.50
CA GLN A 5 2.82 -17.78 1.76
C GLN A 5 1.34 -17.74 2.14
N GLN A 6 1.02 -17.52 3.41
CA GLN A 6 -0.36 -17.37 3.85
C GLN A 6 -1.02 -16.16 3.21
N GLN A 7 -0.32 -15.03 3.13
CA GLN A 7 -0.83 -13.82 2.50
C GLN A 7 -1.05 -14.04 1.00
N ARG A 8 -0.12 -14.68 0.31
CA ARG A 8 -0.28 -14.95 -1.12
C ARG A 8 -1.43 -15.94 -1.38
N ALA A 9 -1.60 -16.93 -0.51
CA ALA A 9 -2.72 -17.87 -0.63
C ALA A 9 -4.06 -17.16 -0.42
N ALA A 10 -4.13 -16.25 0.57
CA ALA A 10 -5.32 -15.44 0.81
C ALA A 10 -5.61 -14.54 -0.39
N LEU A 11 -4.58 -13.95 -0.98
CA LEU A 11 -4.70 -13.11 -2.16
C LEU A 11 -5.25 -13.90 -3.36
N ALA A 12 -4.70 -15.10 -3.60
CA ALA A 12 -5.17 -15.96 -4.67
C ALA A 12 -6.64 -16.37 -4.49
N ARG A 13 -7.03 -16.68 -3.25
CA ARG A 13 -8.43 -17.02 -2.96
C ARG A 13 -9.35 -15.84 -3.21
N ALA A 14 -8.94 -14.64 -2.80
CA ALA A 14 -9.73 -13.44 -3.02
C ALA A 14 -9.93 -13.19 -4.53
N LEU A 15 -8.89 -13.41 -5.33
CA LEU A 15 -8.94 -13.21 -6.77
C LEU A 15 -9.90 -14.18 -7.48
N THR A 16 -10.09 -15.38 -6.96
CA THR A 16 -11.02 -16.35 -7.57
C THR A 16 -12.47 -15.88 -7.51
N MET A 17 -12.76 -14.91 -6.65
CA MET A 17 -14.10 -14.30 -6.56
C MET A 17 -14.34 -13.22 -7.60
N GLU A 18 -13.34 -12.90 -8.41
CA GLU A 18 -13.38 -11.86 -9.43
C GLU A 18 -13.86 -10.51 -8.88
N PRO A 19 -13.19 -9.98 -7.86
CA PRO A 19 -13.64 -8.74 -7.22
C PRO A 19 -13.46 -7.54 -8.14
N LYS A 20 -14.32 -6.54 -7.97
CA LYS A 20 -14.17 -5.26 -8.68
C LYS A 20 -13.18 -4.36 -7.95
N ILE A 21 -13.14 -4.44 -6.62
CA ILE A 21 -12.25 -3.64 -5.76
C ILE A 21 -11.67 -4.57 -4.70
N MET A 22 -10.39 -4.49 -4.45
CA MET A 22 -9.74 -5.21 -3.35
C MET A 22 -9.29 -4.24 -2.28
N LEU A 23 -9.51 -4.63 -1.03
CA LEU A 23 -9.10 -3.85 0.13
C LEU A 23 -7.98 -4.60 0.86
N PHE A 24 -6.90 -3.89 1.15
CA PHE A 24 -5.77 -4.43 1.91
C PHE A 24 -5.52 -3.54 3.13
N ASP A 25 -5.47 -4.16 4.30
CA ASP A 25 -5.19 -3.43 5.54
C ASP A 25 -3.86 -3.92 6.11
N GLU A 26 -2.82 -3.14 5.87
CA GLU A 26 -1.45 -3.43 6.32
C GLU A 26 -1.02 -4.87 5.99
N PRO A 27 -1.03 -5.25 4.71
CA PRO A 27 -0.81 -6.66 4.32
C PRO A 27 0.57 -7.19 4.66
N THR A 28 1.54 -6.33 4.95
CA THR A 28 2.89 -6.73 5.30
C THR A 28 3.18 -6.66 6.80
N SER A 29 2.18 -6.30 7.61
CA SER A 29 2.34 -6.22 9.05
C SER A 29 2.73 -7.58 9.63
N ALA A 30 3.70 -7.59 10.53
CA ALA A 30 4.20 -8.78 11.22
C ALA A 30 4.91 -9.82 10.32
N LEU A 31 5.29 -9.44 9.12
CA LEU A 31 6.09 -10.29 8.22
C LEU A 31 7.57 -9.90 8.30
N ASP A 32 8.46 -10.86 8.04
CA ASP A 32 9.88 -10.55 7.93
C ASP A 32 10.19 -9.93 6.54
N PRO A 33 11.38 -9.32 6.35
CA PRO A 33 11.69 -8.57 5.13
C PRO A 33 11.56 -9.37 3.82
N GLU A 34 11.91 -10.66 3.83
CA GLU A 34 11.81 -11.48 2.62
C GLU A 34 10.35 -11.70 2.22
N MET A 35 9.50 -11.94 3.22
CA MET A 35 8.08 -12.15 3.00
C MET A 35 7.37 -10.88 2.60
N ILE A 36 7.79 -9.74 3.16
CA ILE A 36 7.27 -8.43 2.78
C ILE A 36 7.49 -8.22 1.29
N LYS A 37 8.70 -8.48 0.80
CA LYS A 37 9.03 -8.32 -0.61
C LYS A 37 8.14 -9.18 -1.50
N GLU A 38 7.94 -10.44 -1.15
CA GLU A 38 7.09 -11.35 -1.93
C GLU A 38 5.66 -10.86 -2.03
N VAL A 39 5.09 -10.40 -0.91
CA VAL A 39 3.71 -9.91 -0.86
C VAL A 39 3.59 -8.62 -1.67
N LEU A 40 4.52 -7.70 -1.50
CA LEU A 40 4.49 -6.44 -2.24
C LEU A 40 4.66 -6.66 -3.74
N ASP A 41 5.55 -7.57 -4.16
CA ASP A 41 5.73 -7.88 -5.57
C ASP A 41 4.44 -8.42 -6.19
N ALA A 42 3.72 -9.27 -5.47
CA ALA A 42 2.42 -9.78 -5.93
C ALA A 42 1.40 -8.65 -6.06
N MET A 43 1.37 -7.72 -5.12
CA MET A 43 0.45 -6.58 -5.15
C MET A 43 0.79 -5.60 -6.29
N VAL A 44 2.08 -5.41 -6.55
CA VAL A 44 2.53 -4.60 -7.69
C VAL A 44 2.01 -5.20 -9.00
N ALA A 45 2.13 -6.51 -9.14
CA ALA A 45 1.64 -7.21 -10.34
C ALA A 45 0.13 -7.01 -10.52
N LEU A 46 -0.65 -7.06 -9.43
CA LEU A 46 -2.09 -6.81 -9.49
C LEU A 46 -2.40 -5.38 -9.91
N ALA A 47 -1.67 -4.42 -9.35
CA ALA A 47 -1.87 -3.01 -9.69
C ALA A 47 -1.59 -2.77 -11.18
N LYS A 48 -0.50 -3.34 -11.68
CA LYS A 48 -0.14 -3.20 -13.10
C LYS A 48 -1.12 -3.91 -14.03
N ALA A 49 -1.80 -4.92 -13.54
CA ALA A 49 -2.84 -5.61 -14.30
C ALA A 49 -4.17 -4.85 -14.32
N GLY A 50 -4.26 -3.72 -13.64
CA GLY A 50 -5.44 -2.86 -13.67
C GLY A 50 -6.44 -3.10 -12.54
N MET A 51 -6.07 -3.89 -11.52
CA MET A 51 -6.96 -4.13 -10.39
C MET A 51 -7.14 -2.85 -9.58
N THR A 52 -8.38 -2.49 -9.29
CA THR A 52 -8.68 -1.38 -8.39
C THR A 52 -8.47 -1.82 -6.95
N MET A 53 -7.60 -1.09 -6.24
CA MET A 53 -7.23 -1.46 -4.88
C MET A 53 -7.22 -0.25 -3.96
N ILE A 54 -7.61 -0.48 -2.71
CA ILE A 54 -7.40 0.47 -1.63
C ILE A 54 -6.47 -0.23 -0.63
N VAL A 55 -5.32 0.38 -0.36
CA VAL A 55 -4.29 -0.23 0.46
C VAL A 55 -3.93 0.69 1.63
N VAL A 56 -4.08 0.18 2.85
CA VAL A 56 -3.59 0.87 4.05
C VAL A 56 -2.21 0.29 4.33
N THR A 57 -1.18 1.13 4.30
CA THR A 57 0.19 0.64 4.40
C THR A 57 1.15 1.71 4.89
N HIS A 58 2.25 1.28 5.50
CA HIS A 58 3.41 2.11 5.78
C HIS A 58 4.51 1.94 4.73
N GLU A 59 4.29 1.09 3.74
CA GLU A 59 5.27 0.79 2.70
C GLU A 59 5.27 1.88 1.63
N MET A 60 6.02 2.95 1.88
CA MET A 60 6.00 4.12 1.01
C MET A 60 6.64 3.86 -0.35
N GLY A 61 7.62 2.97 -0.44
CA GLY A 61 8.19 2.55 -1.72
C GLY A 61 7.15 1.91 -2.63
N PHE A 62 6.31 1.06 -2.06
CA PHE A 62 5.19 0.46 -2.79
C PHE A 62 4.19 1.51 -3.25
N ALA A 63 3.76 2.39 -2.33
CA ALA A 63 2.81 3.45 -2.67
C ALA A 63 3.34 4.34 -3.79
N LYS A 64 4.61 4.73 -3.71
CA LYS A 64 5.25 5.57 -4.70
C LYS A 64 5.30 4.91 -6.08
N GLU A 65 5.49 3.59 -6.11
CA GLU A 65 5.60 2.84 -7.37
C GLU A 65 4.26 2.65 -8.06
N VAL A 66 3.19 2.33 -7.31
CA VAL A 66 1.94 1.86 -7.94
C VAL A 66 0.69 2.67 -7.64
N ALA A 67 0.69 3.52 -6.62
CA ALA A 67 -0.51 4.26 -6.28
C ALA A 67 -0.78 5.37 -7.29
N ASP A 68 -2.06 5.57 -7.61
CA ASP A 68 -2.48 6.72 -8.42
C ASP A 68 -2.68 7.93 -7.51
N GLU A 69 -3.15 7.69 -6.30
CA GLU A 69 -3.45 8.72 -5.33
C GLU A 69 -3.05 8.26 -3.95
N VAL A 70 -2.56 9.18 -3.13
CA VAL A 70 -2.17 8.89 -1.75
C VAL A 70 -3.01 9.74 -0.81
N ILE A 71 -3.49 9.11 0.25
CA ILE A 71 -4.24 9.78 1.31
C ILE A 71 -3.50 9.54 2.62
N PHE A 72 -3.04 10.62 3.25
CA PHE A 72 -2.39 10.54 4.55
C PHE A 72 -3.42 10.77 5.65
N MET A 73 -3.54 9.81 6.56
CA MET A 73 -4.48 9.89 7.66
C MET A 73 -3.74 9.89 8.99
N ASP A 74 -4.26 10.64 9.96
CA ASP A 74 -3.73 10.68 11.30
C ASP A 74 -4.86 11.00 12.28
N GLU A 75 -4.88 10.31 13.41
CA GLU A 75 -5.91 10.48 14.44
C GLU A 75 -7.33 10.37 13.88
N GLY A 76 -7.53 9.41 12.96
CA GLY A 76 -8.85 9.17 12.38
C GLY A 76 -9.31 10.21 11.37
N MET A 77 -8.43 11.13 10.97
CA MET A 77 -8.77 12.20 10.05
C MET A 77 -7.87 12.19 8.82
N ILE A 78 -8.42 12.64 7.69
CA ILE A 78 -7.62 12.84 6.48
C ILE A 78 -6.84 14.14 6.65
N VAL A 79 -5.51 14.03 6.62
CA VAL A 79 -4.61 15.16 6.74
C VAL A 79 -4.31 15.76 5.37
N GLU A 80 -4.05 14.89 4.39
CA GLU A 80 -3.68 15.34 3.05
C GLU A 80 -4.06 14.29 2.03
N ARG A 81 -4.46 14.73 0.84
CA ARG A 81 -4.82 13.87 -0.27
C ARG A 81 -4.27 14.49 -1.55
N ALA A 82 -3.53 13.71 -2.33
CA ALA A 82 -2.92 14.20 -3.56
C ALA A 82 -2.58 13.07 -4.51
N GLN A 83 -2.34 13.43 -5.77
CA GLN A 83 -1.77 12.50 -6.73
C GLN A 83 -0.40 12.07 -6.19
N THR A 84 -0.01 10.83 -6.48
CA THR A 84 1.20 10.23 -5.91
C THR A 84 2.45 11.11 -6.11
N LYS A 85 2.65 11.59 -7.33
CA LYS A 85 3.80 12.42 -7.66
C LYS A 85 3.86 13.69 -6.80
N GLU A 86 2.73 14.37 -6.67
CA GLU A 86 2.61 15.58 -5.87
C GLU A 86 2.79 15.30 -4.38
N PHE A 87 2.22 14.21 -3.91
CA PHE A 87 2.30 13.85 -2.50
C PHE A 87 3.75 13.70 -2.04
N PHE A 88 4.55 12.98 -2.82
CA PHE A 88 5.95 12.72 -2.45
C PHE A 88 6.89 13.86 -2.79
N ALA A 89 6.66 14.58 -3.89
CA ALA A 89 7.56 15.66 -4.31
C ALA A 89 7.29 16.98 -3.59
N ASN A 90 6.02 17.24 -3.26
CA ASN A 90 5.63 18.53 -2.69
C ASN A 90 4.51 18.37 -1.66
N PRO A 91 4.76 17.66 -0.54
CA PRO A 91 3.75 17.54 0.51
C PRO A 91 3.44 18.92 1.09
N LYS A 92 2.17 19.15 1.36
CA LYS A 92 1.70 20.48 1.77
C LYS A 92 1.52 20.63 3.27
N SER A 93 1.03 19.59 3.94
CA SER A 93 0.84 19.62 5.38
C SER A 93 2.16 19.43 6.11
N GLU A 94 2.37 20.17 7.18
CA GLU A 94 3.55 19.99 8.01
C GLU A 94 3.62 18.59 8.61
N ARG A 95 2.47 18.01 8.94
CA ARG A 95 2.40 16.64 9.46
C ARG A 95 2.83 15.62 8.41
N THR A 96 2.44 15.83 7.15
CA THR A 96 2.86 14.98 6.04
C THR A 96 4.37 15.07 5.83
N LYS A 97 4.90 16.28 5.86
CA LYS A 97 6.35 16.51 5.72
C LYS A 97 7.13 15.79 6.81
N LEU A 98 6.66 15.91 8.05
CA LEU A 98 7.29 15.23 9.18
C LEU A 98 7.26 13.72 9.00
N PHE A 99 6.10 13.16 8.66
CA PHE A 99 5.94 11.74 8.44
C PHE A 99 6.90 11.21 7.37
N LEU A 100 6.94 11.88 6.22
CA LEU A 100 7.81 11.46 5.12
C LEU A 100 9.29 11.59 5.48
N SER A 101 9.66 12.61 6.24
CA SER A 101 11.05 12.79 6.65
C SER A 101 11.54 11.67 7.58
N GLN A 102 10.64 11.06 8.34
CA GLN A 102 10.98 9.98 9.26
C GLN A 102 11.07 8.62 8.57
N ILE A 103 10.37 8.44 7.47
CA ILE A 103 10.32 7.17 6.77
C ILE A 103 11.30 7.10 5.59
N LEU A 104 11.47 8.19 4.89
CA LEU A 104 12.34 8.26 3.69
C LEU A 104 13.78 8.80 3.99
#